data_8d08b8fb1cf6348ec34812d9a8cd02a0
#
_entry.id   8d08b8fb1cf6348ec34812d9a8cd02a0
#
_cell.length_a   1.000
_cell.length_b   1.000
_cell.length_c   1.000
_cell.angle_alpha   90.00
_cell.angle_beta   90.00
_cell.angle_gamma   90.00
#
_symmetry.space_group_name_H-M   'P 1'
#
loop_
_entity.id
_entity.type
_entity.pdbx_description
1 polymer ?
#
loop_
_entity_poly.entity_id
_entity_poly.type
_entity_poly.pdbx_seq_one_letter_code
_entity_poly.pdbx_strand_id
1 'polypeptide(L)'
;MNGRADMLAALPGGRLLAEFSLWSADLVRMADDVARVDEYVDIYHADVADGHFSPAMLLFPDLIAQIRPLTDKPVHVHLMVADTALIDQIDQFAEAGADIISVHAENADAAAAVDHIRGKGLAAGIVLQLHTPVASVQSRLDGISMLTLLGTRMGIKGVGLDPQAENRLAEARQMIDKAGAQVLLSLIHI
;
A
#
# COMPACT_ATOMS: atom_id res chain seq x y z
N MET A 1 13.93 -19.17 -7.28
CA MET A 1 13.27 -18.30 -6.27
C MET A 1 12.17 -17.60 -7.05
N ASN A 2 10.93 -18.01 -6.84
CA ASN A 2 9.79 -17.34 -7.47
C ASN A 2 9.73 -15.93 -6.86
N GLY A 3 9.76 -14.91 -7.69
CA GLY A 3 9.81 -13.54 -7.23
C GLY A 3 8.55 -13.18 -6.44
N ARG A 4 8.64 -12.24 -5.51
CA ARG A 4 7.49 -11.75 -4.72
C ARG A 4 6.34 -11.21 -5.59
N ALA A 5 6.61 -10.84 -6.85
CA ALA A 5 5.59 -10.50 -7.85
C ALA A 5 4.62 -11.69 -8.13
N ASP A 6 5.08 -12.95 -8.03
CA ASP A 6 4.24 -14.12 -8.21
C ASP A 6 3.20 -14.28 -7.07
N MET A 7 3.46 -13.70 -5.90
CA MET A 7 2.57 -13.75 -4.75
C MET A 7 1.25 -13.02 -5.01
N LEU A 8 1.27 -11.89 -5.73
CA LEU A 8 0.04 -11.18 -6.09
C LEU A 8 -0.80 -11.95 -7.11
N ALA A 9 -0.15 -12.71 -8.00
CA ALA A 9 -0.86 -13.59 -8.94
C ALA A 9 -1.55 -14.77 -8.27
N ALA A 10 -1.12 -15.14 -7.06
CA ALA A 10 -1.73 -16.21 -6.26
C ALA A 10 -2.92 -15.73 -5.42
N LEU A 11 -3.21 -14.45 -5.36
CA LEU A 11 -4.37 -13.91 -4.64
C LEU A 11 -5.67 -14.39 -5.29
N PRO A 12 -6.71 -14.66 -4.47
CA PRO A 12 -8.00 -15.13 -5.00
C PRO A 12 -8.61 -14.16 -6.00
N GLY A 13 -8.96 -14.66 -7.20
CA GLY A 13 -9.73 -13.91 -8.19
C GLY A 13 -11.23 -14.01 -7.96
N GLY A 14 -11.99 -13.10 -8.57
CA GLY A 14 -13.47 -13.17 -8.62
C GLY A 14 -14.20 -12.71 -7.36
N ARG A 15 -13.51 -12.17 -6.36
CA ARG A 15 -14.07 -11.53 -5.16
C ARG A 15 -13.27 -10.31 -4.73
N LEU A 16 -13.84 -9.53 -3.84
CA LEU A 16 -13.08 -8.49 -3.14
C LEU A 16 -12.05 -9.14 -2.22
N LEU A 17 -10.86 -8.54 -2.18
CA LEU A 17 -9.79 -8.92 -1.26
C LEU A 17 -9.91 -8.12 0.03
N ALA A 18 -9.62 -8.77 1.16
CA ALA A 18 -9.56 -8.13 2.47
C ALA A 18 -8.12 -7.68 2.75
N GLU A 19 -7.89 -6.38 2.74
CA GLU A 19 -6.63 -5.77 3.15
C GLU A 19 -6.77 -5.23 4.57
N PHE A 20 -6.07 -5.84 5.55
CA PHE A 20 -6.17 -5.48 6.97
C PHE A 20 -5.11 -4.47 7.35
N SER A 21 -5.54 -3.26 7.75
CA SER A 21 -4.63 -2.24 8.26
C SER A 21 -4.14 -2.58 9.67
N LEU A 22 -2.83 -2.75 9.82
CA LEU A 22 -2.17 -2.94 11.11
C LEU A 22 -2.35 -1.74 12.05
N TRP A 23 -2.62 -0.55 11.52
CA TRP A 23 -2.97 0.61 12.33
C TRP A 23 -4.34 0.46 13.00
N SER A 24 -5.21 -0.39 12.47
CA SER A 24 -6.52 -0.71 13.08
C SER A 24 -6.45 -1.78 14.18
N ALA A 25 -5.32 -2.47 14.31
CA ALA A 25 -5.10 -3.44 15.37
C ALA A 25 -4.92 -2.78 16.75
N ASP A 26 -5.00 -3.58 17.81
CA ASP A 26 -4.47 -3.21 19.13
C ASP A 26 -2.95 -3.12 19.03
N LEU A 27 -2.40 -1.90 18.96
CA LEU A 27 -0.98 -1.68 18.76
C LEU A 27 -0.08 -2.25 19.87
N VAL A 28 -0.64 -2.48 21.06
CA VAL A 28 0.07 -3.10 22.20
C VAL A 28 0.04 -4.62 22.13
N ARG A 29 -0.91 -5.19 21.38
CA ARG A 29 -1.14 -6.63 21.24
C ARG A 29 -1.29 -7.04 19.77
N MET A 30 -0.53 -6.41 18.89
CA MET A 30 -0.68 -6.58 17.43
C MET A 30 -0.50 -8.04 16.98
N ALA A 31 0.41 -8.79 17.61
CA ALA A 31 0.60 -10.21 17.30
C ALA A 31 -0.66 -11.06 17.57
N ASP A 32 -1.39 -10.76 18.65
CA ASP A 32 -2.64 -11.46 18.98
C ASP A 32 -3.73 -11.15 17.93
N ASP A 33 -3.78 -9.89 17.47
CA ASP A 33 -4.73 -9.49 16.43
C ASP A 33 -4.37 -10.10 15.07
N VAL A 34 -3.10 -10.13 14.69
CA VAL A 34 -2.65 -10.84 13.48
C VAL A 34 -3.08 -12.29 13.54
N ALA A 35 -2.77 -13.02 14.61
CA ALA A 35 -3.16 -14.42 14.75
C ALA A 35 -4.69 -14.65 14.67
N ARG A 36 -5.47 -13.69 15.20
CA ARG A 36 -6.94 -13.77 15.21
C ARG A 36 -7.58 -13.57 13.85
N VAL A 37 -6.99 -12.70 13.00
CA VAL A 37 -7.59 -12.31 11.72
C VAL A 37 -6.96 -12.98 10.50
N ASP A 38 -5.84 -13.68 10.64
CA ASP A 38 -5.03 -14.20 9.52
C ASP A 38 -5.83 -15.06 8.53
N GLU A 39 -6.80 -15.86 9.01
CA GLU A 39 -7.65 -16.68 8.15
C GLU A 39 -8.61 -15.86 7.25
N TYR A 40 -8.92 -14.62 7.63
CA TYR A 40 -9.86 -13.72 6.93
C TYR A 40 -9.17 -12.68 6.05
N VAL A 41 -7.86 -12.52 6.19
CA VAL A 41 -7.07 -11.49 5.52
C VAL A 41 -6.40 -12.06 4.27
N ASP A 42 -6.36 -11.26 3.21
CA ASP A 42 -5.60 -11.57 1.99
C ASP A 42 -4.27 -10.81 1.96
N ILE A 43 -4.22 -9.60 2.50
CA ILE A 43 -3.06 -8.70 2.50
C ILE A 43 -3.02 -7.95 3.84
N TYR A 44 -1.87 -7.86 4.49
CA TYR A 44 -1.67 -6.96 5.62
C TYR A 44 -1.17 -5.61 5.13
N HIS A 45 -1.79 -4.53 5.62
CA HIS A 45 -1.44 -3.16 5.26
C HIS A 45 -0.74 -2.45 6.42
N ALA A 46 0.47 -1.96 6.17
CA ALA A 46 1.26 -1.22 7.14
C ALA A 46 1.35 0.25 6.74
N ASP A 47 0.61 1.11 7.44
CA ASP A 47 0.70 2.55 7.29
C ASP A 47 1.97 3.08 7.98
N VAL A 48 2.87 3.65 7.21
CA VAL A 48 4.13 4.24 7.67
C VAL A 48 4.08 5.75 7.46
N ALA A 49 4.34 6.52 8.52
CA ALA A 49 4.28 7.96 8.47
C ALA A 49 5.37 8.60 9.32
N ASP A 50 6.00 9.66 8.80
CA ASP A 50 7.20 10.29 9.34
C ASP A 50 6.95 11.58 10.13
N GLY A 51 5.69 12.02 10.24
CA GLY A 51 5.33 13.29 10.87
C GLY A 51 5.66 14.54 10.03
N HIS A 52 6.18 14.37 8.80
CA HIS A 52 6.51 15.45 7.86
C HIS A 52 5.60 15.42 6.64
N PHE A 53 5.61 14.33 5.89
CA PHE A 53 4.71 14.14 4.75
C PHE A 53 3.26 13.93 5.20
N SER A 54 3.09 13.18 6.28
CA SER A 54 1.82 12.99 6.99
C SER A 54 1.93 13.53 8.42
N PRO A 55 0.87 14.11 9.00
CA PRO A 55 0.91 14.61 10.38
C PRO A 55 1.01 13.49 11.44
N ALA A 56 0.78 12.25 11.07
CA ALA A 56 0.91 11.08 11.95
C ALA A 56 2.37 10.61 12.03
N MET A 57 2.72 9.91 13.11
CA MET A 57 3.91 9.05 13.21
C MET A 57 3.41 7.63 13.42
N LEU A 58 3.72 6.75 12.47
CA LEU A 58 3.19 5.39 12.44
C LEU A 58 4.32 4.40 12.13
N LEU A 59 4.02 3.17 12.17
CA LEU A 59 4.82 1.95 12.03
C LEU A 59 6.24 2.14 11.46
N PHE A 60 7.14 1.24 11.80
CA PHE A 60 8.57 1.33 11.48
C PHE A 60 9.12 -0.06 11.10
N PRO A 61 10.31 -0.16 10.44
CA PRO A 61 10.81 -1.40 9.86
C PRO A 61 10.94 -2.57 10.83
N ASP A 62 11.46 -2.34 12.06
CA ASP A 62 11.64 -3.41 13.05
C ASP A 62 10.32 -4.06 13.45
N LEU A 63 9.22 -3.30 13.46
CA LEU A 63 7.90 -3.85 13.74
C LEU A 63 7.45 -4.78 12.60
N ILE A 64 7.68 -4.38 11.34
CA ILE A 64 7.36 -5.22 10.19
C ILE A 64 8.19 -6.50 10.20
N ALA A 65 9.46 -6.42 10.54
CA ALA A 65 10.33 -7.58 10.69
C ALA A 65 9.84 -8.57 11.77
N GLN A 66 9.20 -8.06 12.84
CA GLN A 66 8.59 -8.91 13.89
C GLN A 66 7.24 -9.48 13.47
N ILE A 67 6.47 -8.80 12.63
CA ILE A 67 5.18 -9.29 12.12
C ILE A 67 5.39 -10.33 11.01
N ARG A 68 6.40 -10.15 10.16
CA ARG A 68 6.64 -11.02 9.00
C ARG A 68 6.60 -12.52 9.31
N PRO A 69 7.22 -13.05 10.39
CA PRO A 69 7.17 -14.46 10.73
C PRO A 69 5.81 -14.95 11.26
N LEU A 70 4.85 -14.06 11.52
CA LEU A 70 3.53 -14.41 12.07
C LEU A 70 2.51 -14.77 10.99
N THR A 71 2.81 -14.51 9.71
CA THR A 71 1.88 -14.72 8.60
C THR A 71 2.62 -15.05 7.30
N ASP A 72 2.00 -15.88 6.46
CA ASP A 72 2.46 -16.13 5.08
C ASP A 72 1.78 -15.19 4.06
N LYS A 73 0.87 -14.33 4.52
CA LYS A 73 0.17 -13.36 3.65
C LYS A 73 1.10 -12.25 3.18
N PRO A 74 0.86 -11.63 2.01
CA PRO A 74 1.59 -10.45 1.59
C PRO A 74 1.51 -9.32 2.61
N VAL A 75 2.65 -8.65 2.83
CA VAL A 75 2.74 -7.41 3.64
C VAL A 75 2.92 -6.24 2.69
N HIS A 76 1.92 -5.37 2.65
CA HIS A 76 1.91 -4.13 1.88
C HIS A 76 2.30 -2.96 2.79
N VAL A 77 3.39 -2.30 2.48
CA VAL A 77 3.88 -1.10 3.17
C VAL A 77 3.48 0.14 2.38
N HIS A 78 2.71 1.01 3.00
CA HIS A 78 2.29 2.30 2.45
C HIS A 78 3.15 3.42 3.06
N LEU A 79 4.03 4.01 2.28
CA LEU A 79 4.97 5.04 2.72
C LEU A 79 4.36 6.44 2.57
N MET A 80 4.00 7.05 3.68
CA MET A 80 3.64 8.46 3.83
C MET A 80 4.83 9.24 4.39
N VAL A 81 5.92 9.29 3.61
CA VAL A 81 7.21 9.85 4.06
C VAL A 81 7.73 10.91 3.10
N ALA A 82 8.49 11.86 3.62
CA ALA A 82 9.09 12.93 2.83
C ALA A 82 10.14 12.39 1.84
N ASP A 83 10.32 13.08 0.70
CA ASP A 83 11.24 12.65 -0.37
C ASP A 83 12.66 12.40 0.15
N THR A 84 13.12 13.16 1.14
CA THR A 84 14.45 13.01 1.74
C THR A 84 14.68 11.69 2.45
N ALA A 85 13.62 10.98 2.86
CA ALA A 85 13.70 9.69 3.53
C ALA A 85 13.21 8.53 2.64
N LEU A 86 12.61 8.83 1.49
CA LEU A 86 11.82 7.88 0.71
C LEU A 86 12.62 6.64 0.28
N ILE A 87 13.80 6.83 -0.31
CA ILE A 87 14.61 5.72 -0.82
C ILE A 87 15.18 4.88 0.34
N ASP A 88 15.68 5.52 1.39
CA ASP A 88 16.21 4.82 2.57
C ASP A 88 15.12 4.00 3.28
N GLN A 89 13.89 4.52 3.34
CA GLN A 89 12.75 3.80 3.91
C GLN A 89 12.34 2.61 3.03
N ILE A 90 12.34 2.75 1.70
CA ILE A 90 12.10 1.62 0.79
C ILE A 90 13.10 0.49 1.08
N ASP A 91 14.39 0.81 1.23
CA ASP A 91 15.43 -0.16 1.51
C ASP A 91 15.19 -0.89 2.84
N GLN A 92 14.93 -0.15 3.90
CA GLN A 92 14.70 -0.70 5.23
C GLN A 92 13.45 -1.60 5.28
N PHE A 93 12.34 -1.19 4.65
CA PHE A 93 11.13 -2.01 4.62
C PHE A 93 11.25 -3.23 3.71
N ALA A 94 12.01 -3.14 2.63
CA ALA A 94 12.35 -4.31 1.80
C ALA A 94 13.13 -5.36 2.60
N GLU A 95 14.11 -4.93 3.41
CA GLU A 95 14.87 -5.79 4.32
C GLU A 95 14.00 -6.36 5.45
N ALA A 96 13.06 -5.56 5.98
CA ALA A 96 12.11 -5.99 7.00
C ALA A 96 11.09 -7.03 6.51
N GLY A 97 11.01 -7.29 5.20
CA GLY A 97 10.17 -8.35 4.65
C GLY A 97 8.86 -7.88 4.02
N ALA A 98 8.76 -6.62 3.60
CA ALA A 98 7.66 -6.15 2.76
C ALA A 98 7.64 -6.91 1.43
N ASP A 99 6.43 -7.18 0.91
CA ASP A 99 6.19 -7.80 -0.39
C ASP A 99 5.72 -6.77 -1.42
N ILE A 100 4.99 -5.77 -0.95
CA ILE A 100 4.48 -4.65 -1.73
C ILE A 100 4.93 -3.37 -1.01
N ILE A 101 5.45 -2.40 -1.76
CA ILE A 101 5.70 -1.05 -1.22
C ILE A 101 5.00 -0.05 -2.13
N SER A 102 4.17 0.81 -1.54
CA SER A 102 3.50 1.90 -2.24
C SER A 102 4.00 3.25 -1.76
N VAL A 103 4.24 4.14 -2.72
CA VAL A 103 4.65 5.53 -2.50
C VAL A 103 3.56 6.47 -2.99
N HIS A 104 3.53 7.68 -2.50
CA HIS A 104 2.56 8.67 -2.94
C HIS A 104 2.90 9.24 -4.32
N ALA A 105 1.89 9.46 -5.15
CA ALA A 105 2.05 10.16 -6.42
C ALA A 105 2.52 11.61 -6.23
N GLU A 106 2.28 12.16 -5.05
CA GLU A 106 2.66 13.51 -4.62
C GLU A 106 4.13 13.63 -4.19
N ASN A 107 4.84 12.51 -4.00
CA ASN A 107 6.30 12.54 -3.86
C ASN A 107 6.95 13.01 -5.17
N ALA A 108 7.91 13.92 -5.07
CA ALA A 108 8.61 14.46 -6.24
C ALA A 108 9.32 13.37 -7.05
N ASP A 109 9.90 12.40 -6.34
CA ASP A 109 10.67 11.29 -6.92
C ASP A 109 9.87 9.98 -7.03
N ALA A 110 8.52 10.04 -7.03
CA ALA A 110 7.66 8.86 -7.06
C ALA A 110 8.00 7.86 -8.20
N ALA A 111 8.41 8.36 -9.38
CA ALA A 111 8.79 7.50 -10.49
C ALA A 111 10.07 6.72 -10.20
N ALA A 112 11.10 7.39 -9.71
CA ALA A 112 12.38 6.77 -9.34
C ALA A 112 12.19 5.79 -8.17
N ALA A 113 11.32 6.12 -7.21
CA ALA A 113 10.96 5.24 -6.10
C ALA A 113 10.28 3.94 -6.58
N VAL A 114 9.33 4.02 -7.51
CA VAL A 114 8.69 2.84 -8.13
C VAL A 114 9.72 1.96 -8.82
N ASP A 115 10.63 2.54 -9.60
CA ASP A 115 11.69 1.78 -10.26
C ASP A 115 12.65 1.15 -9.25
N HIS A 116 12.96 1.84 -8.16
CA HIS A 116 13.81 1.33 -7.08
C HIS A 116 13.17 0.12 -6.38
N ILE A 117 11.87 0.20 -6.03
CA ILE A 117 11.09 -0.90 -5.45
C ILE A 117 11.12 -2.13 -6.37
N ARG A 118 10.85 -1.93 -7.66
CA ARG A 118 10.90 -3.01 -8.67
C ARG A 118 12.30 -3.62 -8.80
N GLY A 119 13.33 -2.78 -8.74
CA GLY A 119 14.73 -3.21 -8.76
C GLY A 119 15.10 -4.15 -7.60
N LYS A 120 14.37 -4.08 -6.49
CA LYS A 120 14.50 -5.01 -5.35
C LYS A 120 13.69 -6.31 -5.52
N GLY A 121 12.95 -6.47 -6.62
CA GLY A 121 12.09 -7.63 -6.86
C GLY A 121 10.78 -7.59 -6.07
N LEU A 122 10.37 -6.42 -5.58
CA LEU A 122 9.11 -6.20 -4.88
C LEU A 122 8.02 -5.70 -5.83
N ALA A 123 6.76 -5.89 -5.43
CA ALA A 123 5.63 -5.27 -6.10
C ALA A 123 5.59 -3.78 -5.73
N ALA A 124 5.55 -2.91 -6.76
CA ALA A 124 5.46 -1.48 -6.57
C ALA A 124 4.01 -1.00 -6.66
N GLY A 125 3.64 -0.08 -5.77
CA GLY A 125 2.34 0.58 -5.81
C GLY A 125 2.44 2.11 -5.81
N ILE A 126 1.35 2.75 -6.24
CA ILE A 126 1.16 4.20 -6.11
C ILE A 126 -0.10 4.46 -5.30
N VAL A 127 -0.02 5.45 -4.41
CA VAL A 127 -1.14 5.95 -3.61
C VAL A 127 -1.53 7.35 -4.08
N LEU A 128 -2.83 7.61 -4.20
CA LEU A 128 -3.38 8.93 -4.51
C LEU A 128 -4.13 9.51 -3.32
N GLN A 129 -3.78 10.74 -2.94
CA GLN A 129 -4.56 11.52 -1.98
C GLN A 129 -5.93 11.91 -2.56
N LEU A 130 -6.85 12.37 -1.69
CA LEU A 130 -8.23 12.71 -2.05
C LEU A 130 -8.34 13.65 -3.25
N HIS A 131 -7.45 14.64 -3.34
CA HIS A 131 -7.53 15.69 -4.37
C HIS A 131 -6.63 15.45 -5.58
N THR A 132 -5.84 14.37 -5.57
CA THR A 132 -4.97 14.04 -6.69
C THR A 132 -5.80 13.37 -7.80
N PRO A 133 -5.80 13.90 -9.02
CA PRO A 133 -6.57 13.32 -10.10
C PRO A 133 -6.15 11.89 -10.41
N VAL A 134 -7.10 11.00 -10.62
CA VAL A 134 -6.83 9.59 -10.96
C VAL A 134 -6.01 9.48 -12.25
N ALA A 135 -6.29 10.33 -13.23
CA ALA A 135 -5.57 10.36 -14.51
C ALA A 135 -4.07 10.67 -14.38
N SER A 136 -3.61 11.24 -13.25
CA SER A 136 -2.19 11.59 -13.05
C SER A 136 -1.24 10.38 -13.08
N VAL A 137 -1.74 9.17 -12.84
CA VAL A 137 -0.96 7.93 -12.85
C VAL A 137 -1.14 7.08 -14.09
N GLN A 138 -1.93 7.54 -15.08
CA GLN A 138 -2.22 6.77 -16.27
C GLN A 138 -0.97 6.29 -17.01
N SER A 139 0.04 7.13 -17.14
CA SER A 139 1.30 6.81 -17.83
C SER A 139 2.21 5.85 -17.06
N ARG A 140 1.85 5.50 -15.81
CA ARG A 140 2.65 4.65 -14.91
C ARG A 140 2.03 3.28 -14.65
N LEU A 141 0.85 3.00 -15.22
CA LEU A 141 0.13 1.74 -14.97
C LEU A 141 0.96 0.49 -15.29
N ASP A 142 1.78 0.53 -16.33
CA ASP A 142 2.64 -0.60 -16.73
C ASP A 142 3.79 -0.84 -15.73
N GLY A 143 4.09 0.14 -14.89
CA GLY A 143 5.18 0.09 -13.91
C GLY A 143 4.75 -0.31 -12.50
N ILE A 144 3.45 -0.43 -12.22
CA ILE A 144 2.93 -0.70 -10.89
C ILE A 144 2.09 -1.96 -10.84
N SER A 145 2.06 -2.60 -9.67
CA SER A 145 1.21 -3.76 -9.38
C SER A 145 -0.03 -3.39 -8.58
N MET A 146 -0.03 -2.21 -7.94
CA MET A 146 -1.13 -1.75 -7.10
C MET A 146 -1.35 -0.24 -7.26
N LEU A 147 -2.61 0.15 -7.35
CA LEU A 147 -3.07 1.54 -7.26
C LEU A 147 -4.00 1.66 -6.05
N THR A 148 -3.62 2.49 -5.09
CA THR A 148 -4.40 2.71 -3.88
C THR A 148 -4.97 4.13 -3.86
N LEU A 149 -6.27 4.24 -3.61
CA LEU A 149 -6.94 5.51 -3.39
C LEU A 149 -7.14 5.73 -1.91
N LEU A 150 -6.80 6.91 -1.38
CA LEU A 150 -7.22 7.27 -0.04
C LEU A 150 -8.72 7.60 -0.05
N GLY A 151 -9.46 6.97 0.85
CA GLY A 151 -10.88 7.24 1.08
C GLY A 151 -11.11 8.32 2.15
N THR A 152 -10.05 8.73 2.85
CA THR A 152 -10.05 9.76 3.89
C THR A 152 -8.85 10.67 3.73
N ARG A 153 -8.77 11.73 4.53
CA ARG A 153 -7.55 12.54 4.62
C ARG A 153 -6.41 11.69 5.17
N MET A 154 -5.25 11.83 4.58
CA MET A 154 -4.02 11.15 5.01
C MET A 154 -3.70 11.41 6.49
N GLY A 155 -3.31 10.36 7.21
CA GLY A 155 -2.92 10.43 8.62
C GLY A 155 -4.06 10.71 9.60
N ILE A 156 -5.33 10.54 9.19
CA ILE A 156 -6.51 10.71 10.04
C ILE A 156 -7.29 9.39 10.08
N LYS A 157 -7.64 8.97 11.30
CA LYS A 157 -8.39 7.73 11.58
C LYS A 157 -9.79 8.04 12.10
N GLY A 158 -10.76 7.16 11.82
CA GLY A 158 -12.08 7.21 12.41
C GLY A 158 -13.01 8.29 11.83
N VAL A 159 -12.75 8.74 10.61
CA VAL A 159 -13.63 9.67 9.87
C VAL A 159 -14.38 8.95 8.77
N GLY A 160 -15.51 9.54 8.31
CA GLY A 160 -16.29 8.96 7.21
C GLY A 160 -15.55 8.96 5.87
N LEU A 161 -15.97 8.05 5.00
CA LEU A 161 -15.47 7.96 3.64
C LEU A 161 -15.77 9.25 2.86
N ASP A 162 -14.80 9.71 2.06
CA ASP A 162 -14.99 10.87 1.19
C ASP A 162 -16.12 10.63 0.19
N PRO A 163 -17.05 11.60 -0.02
CA PRO A 163 -18.18 11.43 -0.93
C PRO A 163 -17.80 11.13 -2.38
N GLN A 164 -16.56 11.46 -2.80
CA GLN A 164 -16.08 11.20 -4.16
C GLN A 164 -15.40 9.82 -4.29
N ALA A 165 -15.24 9.06 -3.21
CA ALA A 165 -14.49 7.80 -3.21
C ALA A 165 -15.04 6.80 -4.24
N GLU A 166 -16.36 6.64 -4.34
CA GLU A 166 -17.00 5.74 -5.31
C GLU A 166 -16.71 6.15 -6.76
N ASN A 167 -16.88 7.45 -7.08
CA ASN A 167 -16.61 7.98 -8.40
C ASN A 167 -15.14 7.80 -8.79
N ARG A 168 -14.22 8.05 -7.86
CA ARG A 168 -12.78 7.88 -8.06
C ARG A 168 -12.40 6.42 -8.28
N LEU A 169 -13.02 5.48 -7.54
CA LEU A 169 -12.83 4.05 -7.77
C LEU A 169 -13.30 3.64 -9.17
N ALA A 170 -14.49 4.12 -9.59
CA ALA A 170 -15.01 3.82 -10.92
C ALA A 170 -14.10 4.39 -12.02
N GLU A 171 -13.59 5.61 -11.87
CA GLU A 171 -12.63 6.25 -12.79
C GLU A 171 -11.33 5.44 -12.87
N ALA A 172 -10.76 5.04 -11.72
CA ALA A 172 -9.53 4.25 -11.66
C ALA A 172 -9.72 2.88 -12.33
N ARG A 173 -10.84 2.20 -12.06
CA ARG A 173 -11.15 0.90 -12.69
C ARG A 173 -11.25 1.03 -14.20
N GLN A 174 -11.98 2.03 -14.70
CA GLN A 174 -12.10 2.29 -16.15
C GLN A 174 -10.75 2.59 -16.81
N MET A 175 -9.89 3.36 -16.13
CA MET A 175 -8.54 3.69 -16.62
C MET A 175 -7.67 2.42 -16.72
N ILE A 176 -7.68 1.58 -15.70
CA ILE A 176 -6.91 0.32 -15.64
C ILE A 176 -7.41 -0.63 -16.75
N ASP A 177 -8.73 -0.81 -16.88
CA ASP A 177 -9.34 -1.69 -17.89
C ASP A 177 -9.04 -1.22 -19.32
N LYS A 178 -9.14 0.08 -19.57
CA LYS A 178 -8.82 0.68 -20.86
C LYS A 178 -7.34 0.50 -21.25
N ALA A 179 -6.46 0.52 -20.28
CA ALA A 179 -5.03 0.28 -20.49
C ALA A 179 -4.70 -1.22 -20.65
N GLY A 180 -5.61 -2.13 -20.30
CA GLY A 180 -5.34 -3.57 -20.24
C GLY A 180 -4.31 -3.94 -19.17
N ALA A 181 -4.11 -3.08 -18.17
CA ALA A 181 -3.09 -3.24 -17.16
C ALA A 181 -3.52 -4.23 -16.06
N GLN A 182 -2.57 -5.02 -15.56
CA GLN A 182 -2.79 -5.97 -14.46
C GLN A 182 -2.44 -5.29 -13.13
N VAL A 183 -3.30 -4.39 -12.67
CA VAL A 183 -3.10 -3.57 -11.47
C VAL A 183 -4.20 -3.87 -10.47
N LEU A 184 -3.83 -4.22 -9.23
CA LEU A 184 -4.78 -4.28 -8.11
C LEU A 184 -5.23 -2.86 -7.76
N LEU A 185 -6.54 -2.68 -7.66
CA LEU A 185 -7.12 -1.41 -7.23
C LEU A 185 -7.57 -1.56 -5.78
N SER A 186 -7.02 -0.73 -4.89
CA SER A 186 -7.33 -0.70 -3.47
C SER A 186 -7.92 0.66 -3.06
N LEU A 187 -8.76 0.65 -2.03
CA LEU A 187 -9.25 1.82 -1.33
C LEU A 187 -8.95 1.68 0.15
N ILE A 188 -8.23 2.64 0.72
CA ILE A 188 -7.97 2.66 2.17
C ILE A 188 -8.96 3.59 2.85
N HIS A 189 -9.59 3.05 3.88
CA HIS A 189 -10.45 3.76 4.82
C HIS A 189 -10.22 3.20 6.23
N ILE A 190 -9.67 4.00 7.13
CA ILE A 190 -9.27 3.61 8.49
C ILE A 190 -10.07 4.38 9.54
#